data_996e5ae9864dc19e8b6cbdae13ceb1fd
#
_entry.id   996e5ae9864dc19e8b6cbdae13ceb1fd
#
_cell.length_a   1.000
_cell.length_b   1.000
_cell.length_c   1.000
_cell.angle_alpha   90.00
_cell.angle_beta   90.00
_cell.angle_gamma   90.00
#
_symmetry.space_group_name_H-M   'P 1'
#
loop_
_entity.id
_entity.type
_entity.pdbx_description
1 polymer ?
#
loop_
_entity_poly.entity_id
_entity_poly.type
_entity_poly.pdbx_seq_one_letter_code
_entity_poly.pdbx_strand_id
1 'polypeptide(L)'
;MFLKRGAAVSKNKYDCFLHFKGYLFPFELKSTKNKSVSFSEKIIKPQQIKHLKEAAQYPNIIPGFLFQFREPENKVYFVHINDFLTYKNIAENQLSHTYKNKINKSSIPISICEEIGTEVRLMKKKVNYTYYLNKLCDDLIKKEQQSVSAV
;
A
#
# COMPACT_ATOMS: atom_id res chain seq x y z
N MET A 1 -9.62 34.37 4.45
CA MET A 1 -8.18 34.34 4.09
C MET A 1 -8.09 34.38 2.58
N PHE A 2 -7.55 35.44 2.02
CA PHE A 2 -7.38 35.58 0.57
C PHE A 2 -6.04 34.98 0.16
N LEU A 3 -6.07 33.95 -0.72
CA LEU A 3 -4.87 33.42 -1.37
C LEU A 3 -4.27 34.56 -2.26
N LYS A 4 -3.01 34.88 -2.05
CA LYS A 4 -2.29 35.82 -2.95
C LYS A 4 -2.29 35.22 -4.36
N ARG A 5 -2.56 36.07 -5.36
CA ARG A 5 -2.38 35.73 -6.79
C ARG A 5 -0.97 35.15 -6.98
N GLY A 6 -0.87 33.92 -7.47
CA GLY A 6 0.38 33.20 -7.70
C GLY A 6 0.81 32.21 -6.62
N ALA A 7 0.02 31.98 -5.55
CA ALA A 7 0.30 30.91 -4.62
C ALA A 7 0.02 29.57 -5.31
N ALA A 8 1.07 28.77 -5.53
CA ALA A 8 0.92 27.40 -6.01
C ALA A 8 0.31 26.55 -4.89
N VAL A 9 -0.87 25.99 -5.12
CA VAL A 9 -1.44 24.97 -4.24
C VAL A 9 -0.69 23.68 -4.53
N SER A 10 0.18 23.24 -3.61
CA SER A 10 0.83 21.94 -3.74
C SER A 10 -0.23 20.85 -3.58
N LYS A 11 -0.30 19.93 -4.55
CA LYS A 11 -1.09 18.71 -4.38
C LYS A 11 -0.47 17.88 -3.26
N ASN A 12 -1.30 17.28 -2.43
CA ASN A 12 -0.83 16.30 -1.47
C ASN A 12 -0.09 15.17 -2.22
N LYS A 13 1.09 14.81 -1.72
CA LYS A 13 1.90 13.74 -2.33
C LYS A 13 1.27 12.37 -2.18
N TYR A 14 0.43 12.19 -1.17
CA TYR A 14 -0.17 10.91 -0.79
C TYR A 14 -1.65 11.08 -0.49
N ASP A 15 -2.44 10.01 -0.67
CA ASP A 15 -3.87 10.01 -0.37
C ASP A 15 -4.13 10.10 1.13
N CYS A 16 -3.27 9.50 1.94
CA CYS A 16 -3.42 9.45 3.38
C CYS A 16 -2.07 9.45 4.10
N PHE A 17 -2.04 10.13 5.24
CA PHE A 17 -0.95 10.04 6.21
C PHE A 17 -1.48 9.55 7.54
N LEU A 18 -0.78 8.58 8.14
CA LEU A 18 -0.96 8.22 9.55
C LEU A 18 0.34 8.48 10.30
N HIS A 19 0.22 8.97 11.51
CA HIS A 19 1.34 9.10 12.45
C HIS A 19 1.02 8.32 13.71
N PHE A 20 1.91 7.39 14.10
CA PHE A 20 1.68 6.52 15.24
C PHE A 20 3.00 6.05 15.85
N LYS A 21 3.18 6.23 17.15
CA LYS A 21 4.37 5.78 17.90
C LYS A 21 5.72 6.20 17.27
N GLY A 22 5.80 7.43 16.77
CA GLY A 22 7.02 7.95 16.16
C GLY A 22 7.28 7.51 14.72
N TYR A 23 6.35 6.77 14.11
CA TYR A 23 6.40 6.38 12.70
C TYR A 23 5.40 7.17 11.86
N LEU A 24 5.75 7.40 10.61
CA LEU A 24 4.89 7.99 9.61
C LEU A 24 4.54 6.96 8.54
N PHE A 25 3.27 6.88 8.19
CA PHE A 25 2.73 5.92 7.21
C PHE A 25 2.05 6.69 6.07
N PRO A 26 2.78 7.03 5.00
CA PRO A 26 2.17 7.58 3.80
C PRO A 26 1.57 6.45 2.95
N PHE A 27 0.29 6.57 2.62
CA PHE A 27 -0.45 5.56 1.85
C PHE A 27 -1.05 6.13 0.58
N GLU A 28 -1.07 5.29 -0.46
CA GLU A 28 -1.91 5.44 -1.64
C GLU A 28 -3.02 4.39 -1.59
N LEU A 29 -4.26 4.84 -1.78
CA LEU A 29 -5.44 3.98 -1.69
C LEU A 29 -5.84 3.50 -3.07
N LYS A 30 -6.02 2.19 -3.24
CA LYS A 30 -6.51 1.57 -4.47
C LYS A 30 -7.63 0.60 -4.15
N SER A 31 -8.78 0.80 -4.79
CA SER A 31 -9.99 0.00 -4.56
C SER A 31 -10.47 -0.63 -5.86
N THR A 32 -10.85 -1.90 -5.79
CA THR A 32 -11.36 -2.64 -6.93
C THR A 32 -12.51 -3.56 -6.54
N LYS A 33 -13.39 -3.86 -7.50
CA LYS A 33 -14.36 -4.97 -7.40
C LYS A 33 -13.79 -6.28 -7.92
N ASN A 34 -12.67 -6.22 -8.65
CA ASN A 34 -12.01 -7.37 -9.23
C ASN A 34 -11.10 -8.08 -8.20
N LYS A 35 -10.62 -9.26 -8.57
CA LYS A 35 -9.69 -10.03 -7.74
C LYS A 35 -8.23 -9.57 -7.84
N SER A 36 -7.96 -8.54 -8.64
CA SER A 36 -6.63 -7.97 -8.82
C SER A 36 -6.68 -6.47 -9.12
N VAL A 37 -5.61 -5.76 -8.78
CA VAL A 37 -5.42 -4.35 -9.11
C VAL A 37 -4.44 -4.23 -10.28
N SER A 38 -4.85 -3.57 -11.35
CA SER A 38 -4.02 -3.38 -12.56
C SER A 38 -2.82 -2.46 -12.29
N PHE A 39 -1.69 -2.77 -12.93
CA PHE A 39 -0.49 -1.89 -12.97
C PHE A 39 -0.63 -0.73 -13.95
N SER A 40 -1.73 -0.65 -14.72
CA SER A 40 -1.96 0.45 -15.65
C SER A 40 -1.68 1.80 -14.99
N GLU A 41 -0.98 2.68 -15.69
CA GLU A 41 -0.66 4.03 -15.21
C GLU A 41 -1.90 4.89 -14.93
N LYS A 42 -3.07 4.50 -15.45
CA LYS A 42 -4.36 5.10 -15.10
C LYS A 42 -4.79 4.76 -13.67
N ILE A 43 -4.35 3.61 -13.15
CA ILE A 43 -4.69 3.10 -11.82
C ILE A 43 -3.56 3.40 -10.83
N ILE A 44 -2.34 2.98 -11.15
CA ILE A 44 -1.14 3.22 -10.33
C ILE A 44 -0.21 4.15 -11.09
N LYS A 45 -0.24 5.42 -10.74
CA LYS A 45 0.52 6.45 -11.45
C LYS A 45 2.01 6.34 -11.12
N PRO A 46 2.91 6.52 -12.11
CA PRO A 46 4.36 6.52 -11.88
C PRO A 46 4.79 7.50 -10.78
N GLN A 47 4.15 8.64 -10.69
CA GLN A 47 4.44 9.65 -9.66
C GLN A 47 4.12 9.17 -8.24
N GLN A 48 3.07 8.37 -8.07
CA GLN A 48 2.73 7.76 -6.78
C GLN A 48 3.83 6.77 -6.34
N ILE A 49 4.27 5.91 -7.26
CA ILE A 49 5.39 5.00 -7.02
C ILE A 49 6.65 5.76 -6.63
N LYS A 50 6.97 6.82 -7.37
CA LYS A 50 8.14 7.67 -7.09
C LYS A 50 8.11 8.26 -5.69
N HIS A 51 6.99 8.87 -5.29
CA HIS A 51 6.84 9.47 -3.97
C HIS A 51 6.97 8.44 -2.83
N LEU A 52 6.32 7.28 -2.97
CA LEU A 52 6.41 6.22 -1.97
C LEU A 52 7.84 5.65 -1.87
N LYS A 53 8.51 5.47 -3.01
CA LYS A 53 9.89 4.99 -3.07
C LYS A 53 10.86 5.99 -2.40
N GLU A 54 10.68 7.28 -2.65
CA GLU A 54 11.44 8.34 -1.99
C GLU A 54 11.22 8.32 -0.47
N ALA A 55 9.97 8.19 -0.04
CA ALA A 55 9.62 8.13 1.38
C ALA A 55 10.26 6.92 2.09
N ALA A 56 10.39 5.78 1.41
CA ALA A 56 10.99 4.57 1.97
C ALA A 56 12.48 4.72 2.32
N GLN A 57 13.15 5.76 1.85
CA GLN A 57 14.57 6.02 2.14
C GLN A 57 14.80 6.63 3.52
N TYR A 58 13.75 7.13 4.17
CA TYR A 58 13.85 7.78 5.47
C TYR A 58 13.54 6.81 6.61
N PRO A 59 14.28 6.88 7.72
CA PRO A 59 13.99 6.04 8.89
C PRO A 59 12.64 6.40 9.49
N ASN A 60 11.96 5.44 10.11
CA ASN A 60 10.65 5.60 10.74
C ASN A 60 9.51 6.03 9.79
N ILE A 61 9.70 5.87 8.47
CA ILE A 61 8.66 6.04 7.48
C ILE A 61 8.36 4.68 6.83
N ILE A 62 7.09 4.27 6.85
CA ILE A 62 6.61 3.01 6.30
C ILE A 62 5.57 3.33 5.21
N PRO A 63 6.02 3.53 3.95
CA PRO A 63 5.15 3.90 2.85
C PRO A 63 4.63 2.68 2.10
N GLY A 64 3.43 2.78 1.55
CA GLY A 64 2.89 1.70 0.75
C GLY A 64 1.52 1.97 0.16
N PHE A 65 0.97 0.93 -0.42
CA PHE A 65 -0.39 0.90 -0.94
C PHE A 65 -1.33 0.24 0.06
N LEU A 66 -2.55 0.78 0.18
CA LEU A 66 -3.69 0.09 0.73
C LEU A 66 -4.55 -0.41 -0.43
N PHE A 67 -4.54 -1.71 -0.67
CA PHE A 67 -5.36 -2.35 -1.70
C PHE A 67 -6.64 -2.88 -1.08
N GLN A 68 -7.77 -2.35 -1.55
CA GLN A 68 -9.10 -2.79 -1.15
C GLN A 68 -9.74 -3.63 -2.25
N PHE A 69 -10.11 -4.85 -1.91
CA PHE A 69 -10.88 -5.77 -2.74
C PHE A 69 -12.30 -5.84 -2.18
N ARG A 70 -13.23 -5.17 -2.87
CA ARG A 70 -14.59 -4.97 -2.32
C ARG A 70 -15.49 -6.19 -2.38
N GLU A 71 -15.20 -7.15 -3.27
CA GLU A 71 -16.04 -8.30 -3.52
C GLU A 71 -15.23 -9.60 -3.56
N PRO A 72 -15.83 -10.76 -3.13
CA PRO A 72 -17.15 -10.91 -2.50
C PRO A 72 -17.19 -10.45 -1.04
N GLU A 73 -16.06 -10.45 -0.36
CA GLU A 73 -15.86 -9.93 0.99
C GLU A 73 -14.92 -8.74 0.93
N ASN A 74 -15.29 -7.65 1.60
CA ASN A 74 -14.43 -6.48 1.65
C ASN A 74 -13.13 -6.80 2.42
N LYS A 75 -12.03 -6.91 1.70
CA LYS A 75 -10.69 -7.15 2.26
C LYS A 75 -9.73 -6.04 1.89
N VAL A 76 -8.91 -5.63 2.84
CA VAL A 76 -7.92 -4.57 2.66
C VAL A 76 -6.55 -5.06 3.12
N TYR A 77 -5.54 -4.85 2.28
CA TYR A 77 -4.15 -5.20 2.56
C TYR A 77 -3.25 -3.99 2.41
N PHE A 78 -2.36 -3.79 3.38
CA PHE A 78 -1.22 -2.92 3.20
C PHE A 78 -0.10 -3.70 2.50
N VAL A 79 0.46 -3.13 1.44
CA VAL A 79 1.66 -3.66 0.76
C VAL A 79 2.73 -2.57 0.75
N HIS A 80 3.87 -2.85 1.38
CA HIS A 80 5.00 -1.93 1.40
C HIS A 80 5.50 -1.64 -0.02
N ILE A 81 5.92 -0.40 -0.28
CA ILE A 81 6.34 0.00 -1.63
C ILE A 81 7.45 -0.89 -2.20
N ASN A 82 8.41 -1.30 -1.38
CA ASN A 82 9.52 -2.15 -1.84
C ASN A 82 9.03 -3.55 -2.22
N ASP A 83 8.12 -4.14 -1.44
CA ASP A 83 7.51 -5.44 -1.75
C ASP A 83 6.67 -5.37 -3.02
N PHE A 84 5.91 -4.28 -3.18
CA PHE A 84 5.14 -4.03 -4.40
C PHE A 84 6.04 -3.92 -5.63
N LEU A 85 7.13 -3.16 -5.55
CA LEU A 85 8.06 -2.99 -6.68
C LEU A 85 8.79 -4.27 -7.03
N THR A 86 9.18 -5.06 -6.04
CA THR A 86 9.78 -6.38 -6.24
C THR A 86 8.81 -7.30 -6.97
N TYR A 87 7.57 -7.38 -6.51
CA TYR A 87 6.54 -8.16 -7.17
C TYR A 87 6.28 -7.69 -8.60
N LYS A 88 6.08 -6.39 -8.80
CA LYS A 88 5.80 -5.79 -10.10
C LYS A 88 6.89 -6.11 -11.11
N ASN A 89 8.16 -5.97 -10.73
CA ASN A 89 9.31 -6.29 -11.59
C ASN A 89 9.33 -7.79 -11.98
N ILE A 90 9.13 -8.67 -11.01
CA ILE A 90 9.09 -10.13 -11.25
C ILE A 90 7.92 -10.48 -12.18
N ALA A 91 6.75 -9.91 -11.92
CA ALA A 91 5.55 -10.20 -12.69
C ALA A 91 5.65 -9.71 -14.15
N GLU A 92 6.05 -8.45 -14.35
CA GLU A 92 6.17 -7.86 -15.69
C GLU A 92 7.24 -8.53 -16.56
N ASN A 93 8.37 -8.90 -15.96
CA ASN A 93 9.51 -9.52 -16.65
C ASN A 93 9.50 -11.05 -16.59
N GLN A 94 8.47 -11.65 -15.98
CA GLN A 94 8.31 -13.10 -15.85
C GLN A 94 9.57 -13.78 -15.28
N LEU A 95 10.14 -13.18 -14.23
CA LEU A 95 11.33 -13.69 -13.56
C LEU A 95 11.00 -14.88 -12.67
N SER A 96 12.02 -15.68 -12.34
CA SER A 96 11.89 -16.73 -11.34
C SER A 96 11.57 -16.14 -9.97
N HIS A 97 10.75 -16.83 -9.19
CA HIS A 97 10.27 -16.34 -7.90
C HIS A 97 9.94 -17.47 -6.93
N THR A 98 9.77 -17.09 -5.67
CA THR A 98 9.42 -18.00 -4.57
C THR A 98 7.97 -17.82 -4.08
N TYR A 99 7.16 -16.99 -4.74
CA TYR A 99 5.75 -16.83 -4.37
C TYR A 99 5.00 -18.15 -4.50
N LYS A 100 4.20 -18.44 -3.50
CA LYS A 100 3.35 -19.64 -3.46
C LYS A 100 2.14 -19.54 -4.39
N ASN A 101 1.67 -18.30 -4.58
CA ASN A 101 0.50 -18.00 -5.40
C ASN A 101 0.89 -17.63 -6.83
N LYS A 102 -0.06 -17.85 -7.74
CA LYS A 102 0.11 -17.47 -9.15
C LYS A 102 0.29 -15.96 -9.29
N ILE A 103 1.30 -15.57 -10.05
CA ILE A 103 1.55 -14.18 -10.42
C ILE A 103 0.76 -13.79 -11.68
N ASN A 104 0.39 -12.51 -11.76
CA ASN A 104 -0.22 -11.90 -12.94
C ASN A 104 0.74 -10.89 -13.54
N LYS A 105 1.01 -10.98 -14.84
CA LYS A 105 1.97 -10.13 -15.54
C LYS A 105 1.68 -8.62 -15.43
N SER A 106 0.41 -8.23 -15.38
CA SER A 106 -0.02 -6.82 -15.45
C SER A 106 -0.87 -6.35 -14.27
N SER A 107 -0.91 -7.12 -13.19
CA SER A 107 -1.72 -6.79 -12.01
C SER A 107 -1.21 -7.50 -10.76
N ILE A 108 -1.60 -6.96 -9.59
CA ILE A 108 -1.37 -7.64 -8.31
C ILE A 108 -2.69 -8.27 -7.84
N PRO A 109 -2.75 -9.63 -7.75
CA PRO A 109 -3.94 -10.31 -7.25
C PRO A 109 -4.03 -10.29 -5.73
N ILE A 110 -5.25 -10.48 -5.21
CA ILE A 110 -5.50 -10.55 -3.76
C ILE A 110 -4.62 -11.60 -3.07
N SER A 111 -4.41 -12.76 -3.70
CA SER A 111 -3.60 -13.84 -3.14
C SER A 111 -2.13 -13.44 -2.91
N ILE A 112 -1.59 -12.60 -3.78
CA ILE A 112 -0.24 -12.02 -3.59
C ILE A 112 -0.27 -10.97 -2.48
N CYS A 113 -1.31 -10.12 -2.41
CA CYS A 113 -1.45 -9.17 -1.31
C CYS A 113 -1.54 -9.88 0.05
N GLU A 114 -2.19 -11.04 0.12
CA GLU A 114 -2.22 -11.91 1.32
C GLU A 114 -0.83 -12.44 1.67
N GLU A 115 -0.03 -12.78 0.68
CA GLU A 115 1.29 -13.39 0.88
C GLU A 115 2.35 -12.37 1.30
N ILE A 116 2.40 -11.20 0.65
CA ILE A 116 3.46 -10.21 0.87
C ILE A 116 3.03 -9.00 1.70
N GLY A 117 1.73 -8.82 1.91
CA GLY A 117 1.17 -7.68 2.62
C GLY A 117 0.78 -7.97 4.06
N THR A 118 0.12 -6.99 4.64
CA THR A 118 -0.44 -7.06 5.98
C THR A 118 -1.93 -6.75 5.92
N GLU A 119 -2.76 -7.65 6.40
CA GLU A 119 -4.21 -7.47 6.39
C GLU A 119 -4.62 -6.34 7.34
N VAL A 120 -5.48 -5.45 6.86
CA VAL A 120 -6.17 -4.47 7.68
C VAL A 120 -7.43 -5.10 8.23
N ARG A 121 -7.46 -5.37 9.53
CA ARG A 121 -8.64 -5.93 10.19
C ARG A 121 -9.78 -4.93 10.17
N LEU A 122 -10.97 -5.43 9.94
CA LEU A 122 -12.19 -4.64 9.88
C LEU A 122 -13.35 -5.38 10.55
N MET A 123 -14.35 -4.62 10.98
CA MET A 123 -15.61 -5.14 11.47
C MET A 123 -16.74 -4.61 10.60
N LYS A 124 -17.58 -5.52 10.09
CA LYS A 124 -18.76 -5.15 9.33
C LYS A 124 -19.85 -4.65 10.29
N LYS A 125 -20.33 -3.44 10.06
CA LYS A 125 -21.55 -2.88 10.65
C LYS A 125 -22.70 -3.03 9.65
N LYS A 126 -23.95 -2.71 10.05
CA LYS A 126 -25.13 -2.89 9.18
C LYS A 126 -24.99 -2.31 7.77
N VAL A 127 -24.31 -1.17 7.62
CA VAL A 127 -24.14 -0.45 6.34
C VAL A 127 -22.68 -0.12 6.05
N ASN A 128 -21.82 0.00 7.08
CA ASN A 128 -20.44 0.47 6.99
C ASN A 128 -19.45 -0.54 7.55
N TYR A 129 -18.16 -0.31 7.27
CA TYR A 129 -17.05 -1.04 7.87
C TYR A 129 -16.29 -0.14 8.86
N THR A 130 -15.78 -0.74 9.93
CA THR A 130 -14.80 -0.10 10.82
C THR A 130 -13.45 -0.76 10.60
N TYR A 131 -12.41 0.03 10.39
CA TYR A 131 -11.04 -0.44 10.15
C TYR A 131 -10.16 -0.18 11.36
N TYR A 132 -9.39 -1.17 11.77
CA TYR A 132 -8.51 -1.09 12.93
C TYR A 132 -7.11 -0.61 12.53
N LEU A 133 -6.96 0.70 12.28
CA LEU A 133 -5.72 1.31 11.80
C LEU A 133 -4.60 1.30 12.85
N ASN A 134 -4.93 1.43 14.13
CA ASN A 134 -3.92 1.31 15.20
C ASN A 134 -3.28 -0.07 15.21
N LYS A 135 -4.08 -1.11 15.04
CA LYS A 135 -3.59 -2.49 14.93
C LYS A 135 -2.71 -2.68 13.70
N LEU A 136 -3.11 -2.12 12.56
CA LEU A 136 -2.29 -2.11 11.36
C LEU A 136 -0.93 -1.46 11.62
N CYS A 137 -0.90 -0.27 12.20
CA CYS A 137 0.33 0.45 12.50
C CYS A 137 1.25 -0.33 13.43
N ASP A 138 0.72 -0.94 14.49
CA ASP A 138 1.50 -1.81 15.39
C ASP A 138 2.12 -3.00 14.66
N ASP A 139 1.34 -3.68 13.79
CA ASP A 139 1.82 -4.82 13.00
C ASP A 139 2.93 -4.42 12.02
N LEU A 140 2.79 -3.26 11.37
CA LEU A 140 3.79 -2.73 10.44
C LEU A 140 5.09 -2.32 11.16
N ILE A 141 5.00 -1.69 12.33
CA ILE A 141 6.16 -1.34 13.14
C ILE A 141 6.93 -2.58 13.56
N LYS A 142 6.24 -3.62 14.02
CA LYS A 142 6.86 -4.91 14.40
C LYS A 142 7.58 -5.55 13.22
N LYS A 143 6.95 -5.56 12.04
CA LYS A 143 7.53 -6.10 10.81
C LYS A 143 8.80 -5.34 10.40
N GLU A 144 8.79 -4.01 10.50
CA GLU A 144 9.94 -3.15 10.21
C GLU A 144 11.09 -3.42 11.18
N GLN A 145 10.82 -3.51 12.47
CA GLN A 145 11.83 -3.81 13.51
C GLN A 145 12.47 -5.19 13.31
N GLN A 146 11.67 -6.20 12.92
CA GLN A 146 12.19 -7.54 12.60
C GLN A 146 13.11 -7.53 11.39
N SER A 147 12.78 -6.77 10.34
CA SER A 147 13.62 -6.63 9.14
C SER A 147 14.97 -5.98 9.44
N VAL A 148 15.01 -5.00 10.33
CA VAL A 148 16.26 -4.34 10.78
C VAL A 148 17.10 -5.29 11.63
N SER A 149 16.49 -6.09 12.49
CA SER A 149 17.19 -7.04 13.38
C SER A 149 17.75 -8.26 12.65
N ALA A 150 17.28 -8.56 11.44
CA ALA A 150 17.74 -9.70 10.63
C ALA A 150 18.97 -9.39 9.77
N VAL A 151 19.49 -8.17 9.83
CA VAL A 151 20.68 -7.72 9.09
C VAL A 151 21.95 -7.87 9.92
#